data_89f94ee376439f01d4ec1867766c7314
#
_entry.id   89f94ee376439f01d4ec1867766c7314
#
_cell.length_a   1.000
_cell.length_b   1.000
_cell.length_c   1.000
_cell.angle_alpha   90.00
_cell.angle_beta   90.00
_cell.angle_gamma   90.00
#
_symmetry.space_group_name_H-M   'P 1'
#
loop_
_entity.id
_entity.type
_entity.pdbx_description
1 polymer ?
#
loop_
_entity_poly.entity_id
_entity_poly.type
_entity_poly.pdbx_seq_one_letter_code
_entity_poly.pdbx_strand_id
1 'polypeptide(L)'
;MNQLIPFQFANHIAHGAFVVIDEGVAAMMDHRAYPPSVRELIGQSLAAMPLLATHTRFEGRINLQFQSEQAIKLLVAQVVQAGDAPLAVRAMAKVSSVVAKNDANLGYRDMLSHGILALMLEPADNDQPSRQAMVPIDGASLAESLEGYFDQSEQLPTLIRLAATRDRVVGFMLQRLPLEHTKATQDTWEHLSILASTLNADELLNAPPEVLMRRLFANEDWGFQAPQAINVS
;
A
#
# COMPACT_ATOMS: atom_id res chain seq x y z
N MET A 1 -8.19 15.47 5.28
CA MET A 1 -8.46 15.41 3.83
C MET A 1 -7.81 14.16 3.26
N ASN A 2 -8.56 13.31 2.58
CA ASN A 2 -8.06 12.03 2.11
C ASN A 2 -7.56 12.15 0.68
N GLN A 3 -6.27 11.84 0.45
CA GLN A 3 -5.62 12.07 -0.85
C GLN A 3 -4.59 10.99 -1.20
N LEU A 4 -4.53 10.68 -2.48
CA LEU A 4 -3.41 10.07 -3.17
C LEU A 4 -2.63 11.18 -3.87
N ILE A 5 -1.34 11.31 -3.59
CA ILE A 5 -0.47 12.38 -4.08
C ILE A 5 0.67 11.75 -4.88
N PRO A 6 0.52 11.60 -6.20
CA PRO A 6 1.58 11.03 -7.03
C PRO A 6 2.74 12.01 -7.20
N PHE A 7 3.94 11.47 -7.38
CA PHE A 7 5.14 12.23 -7.73
C PHE A 7 6.00 11.48 -8.75
N GLN A 8 6.87 12.21 -9.42
CA GLN A 8 7.79 11.67 -10.41
C GLN A 8 9.13 12.37 -10.34
N PHE A 9 10.20 11.63 -10.59
CA PHE A 9 11.53 12.21 -10.79
C PHE A 9 11.71 12.68 -12.24
N ALA A 10 12.40 13.81 -12.43
CA ALA A 10 12.61 14.39 -13.76
C ALA A 10 13.43 13.50 -14.70
N ASN A 11 14.29 12.66 -14.13
CA ASN A 11 15.06 11.65 -14.88
C ASN A 11 14.23 10.45 -15.36
N HIS A 12 12.96 10.36 -14.99
CA HIS A 12 12.03 9.28 -15.33
C HIS A 12 12.50 7.86 -14.92
N ILE A 13 13.40 7.72 -13.96
CA ILE A 13 13.88 6.40 -13.50
C ILE A 13 12.90 5.80 -12.51
N ALA A 14 12.29 6.65 -11.69
CA ALA A 14 11.31 6.23 -10.69
C ALA A 14 10.12 7.18 -10.61
N HIS A 15 9.03 6.66 -10.14
CA HIS A 15 7.84 7.40 -9.73
C HIS A 15 7.37 6.88 -8.36
N GLY A 16 6.42 7.56 -7.78
CA GLY A 16 5.84 7.10 -6.54
C GLY A 16 4.59 7.87 -6.16
N ALA A 17 4.09 7.59 -4.98
CA ALA A 17 2.96 8.30 -4.43
C ALA A 17 2.97 8.28 -2.90
N PHE A 18 2.33 9.28 -2.32
CA PHE A 18 1.88 9.28 -0.94
C PHE A 18 0.38 9.03 -0.87
N VAL A 19 -0.05 8.35 0.15
CA VAL A 19 -1.45 8.23 0.57
C VAL A 19 -1.58 8.84 1.95
N VAL A 20 -2.55 9.72 2.13
CA VAL A 20 -2.91 10.30 3.41
C VAL A 20 -4.42 10.17 3.58
N ILE A 21 -4.87 9.48 4.63
CA ILE A 21 -6.28 9.30 4.94
C ILE A 21 -6.48 9.61 6.43
N ASP A 22 -7.19 10.68 6.72
CA ASP A 22 -7.50 11.15 8.08
C ASP A 22 -8.99 11.01 8.40
N GLU A 23 -9.86 11.07 7.39
CA GLU A 23 -11.30 11.05 7.56
C GLU A 23 -11.90 9.67 7.24
N GLY A 24 -12.81 9.19 8.07
CA GLY A 24 -13.49 7.91 7.91
C GLY A 24 -12.74 6.70 8.50
N VAL A 25 -11.45 6.83 8.81
CA VAL A 25 -10.62 5.73 9.34
C VAL A 25 -11.18 5.23 10.68
N ALA A 26 -11.39 6.12 11.64
CA ALA A 26 -11.91 5.76 12.96
C ALA A 26 -13.27 5.07 12.86
N ALA A 27 -14.19 5.60 12.06
CA ALA A 27 -15.51 5.02 11.89
C ALA A 27 -15.45 3.59 11.31
N MET A 28 -14.60 3.38 10.31
CA MET A 28 -14.35 2.05 9.73
C MET A 28 -13.71 1.09 10.74
N MET A 29 -12.70 1.57 11.50
CA MET A 29 -11.98 0.77 12.49
C MET A 29 -12.85 0.38 13.68
N ASP A 30 -13.79 1.24 14.08
CA ASP A 30 -14.66 1.03 15.25
C ASP A 30 -15.92 0.22 14.89
N HIS A 31 -16.18 -0.03 13.61
CA HIS A 31 -17.34 -0.83 13.18
C HIS A 31 -17.33 -2.25 13.76
N ARG A 32 -16.15 -2.78 14.08
CA ARG A 32 -15.95 -4.07 14.74
C ARG A 32 -14.88 -3.96 15.82
N ALA A 33 -15.05 -4.73 16.91
CA ALA A 33 -14.07 -4.81 18.00
C ALA A 33 -12.82 -5.62 17.54
N TYR A 34 -11.97 -5.03 16.69
CA TYR A 34 -10.71 -5.63 16.32
C TYR A 34 -9.62 -5.39 17.39
N PRO A 35 -8.73 -6.36 17.62
CA PRO A 35 -7.49 -6.14 18.38
C PRO A 35 -6.64 -5.02 17.76
N PRO A 36 -5.81 -4.30 18.55
CA PRO A 36 -4.98 -3.19 18.05
C PRO A 36 -4.11 -3.55 16.84
N SER A 37 -3.40 -4.69 16.89
CA SER A 37 -2.56 -5.18 15.79
C SER A 37 -3.35 -5.48 14.50
N VAL A 38 -4.57 -5.98 14.63
CA VAL A 38 -5.46 -6.22 13.49
C VAL A 38 -5.95 -4.90 12.91
N ARG A 39 -6.29 -3.92 13.76
CA ARG A 39 -6.67 -2.57 13.32
C ARG A 39 -5.55 -1.89 12.55
N GLU A 40 -4.32 -1.97 13.06
CA GLU A 40 -3.15 -1.43 12.38
C GLU A 40 -2.97 -2.07 10.99
N LEU A 41 -3.06 -3.39 10.89
CA LEU A 41 -2.94 -4.11 9.62
C LEU A 41 -4.06 -3.75 8.62
N ILE A 42 -5.30 -3.60 9.09
CA ILE A 42 -6.42 -3.11 8.27
C ILE A 42 -6.12 -1.69 7.77
N GLY A 43 -5.61 -0.80 8.63
CA GLY A 43 -5.23 0.56 8.26
C GLY A 43 -4.10 0.60 7.24
N GLN A 44 -3.05 -0.19 7.45
CA GLN A 44 -1.97 -0.33 6.48
C GLN A 44 -2.49 -0.85 5.13
N SER A 45 -3.41 -1.83 5.16
CA SER A 45 -4.06 -2.34 3.94
C SER A 45 -4.87 -1.25 3.23
N LEU A 46 -5.58 -0.41 3.99
CA LEU A 46 -6.34 0.71 3.44
C LEU A 46 -5.43 1.73 2.75
N ALA A 47 -4.25 2.04 3.33
CA ALA A 47 -3.27 2.92 2.71
C ALA A 47 -2.60 2.30 1.48
N ALA A 48 -2.40 0.99 1.47
CA ALA A 48 -1.77 0.27 0.35
C ALA A 48 -2.65 0.29 -0.91
N MET A 49 -3.98 0.23 -0.78
CA MET A 49 -4.88 0.09 -1.94
C MET A 49 -4.78 1.24 -2.95
N PRO A 50 -4.78 2.53 -2.57
CA PRO A 50 -4.58 3.60 -3.53
C PRO A 50 -3.17 3.60 -4.15
N LEU A 51 -2.12 3.16 -3.40
CA LEU A 51 -0.78 3.01 -3.96
C LEU A 51 -0.76 1.96 -5.09
N LEU A 52 -1.42 0.82 -4.88
CA LEU A 52 -1.56 -0.21 -5.91
C LEU A 52 -2.32 0.29 -7.15
N ALA A 53 -3.29 1.18 -6.97
CA ALA A 53 -4.04 1.78 -8.08
C ALA A 53 -3.17 2.69 -8.96
N THR A 54 -2.08 3.29 -8.44
CA THR A 54 -1.18 4.12 -9.26
C THR A 54 -0.40 3.33 -10.30
N HIS A 55 -0.19 2.04 -10.05
CA HIS A 55 0.50 1.15 -10.99
C HIS A 55 -0.32 0.86 -12.24
N THR A 56 -1.62 0.97 -12.17
CA THR A 56 -2.53 0.62 -13.26
C THR A 56 -3.37 1.84 -13.65
N ARG A 57 -3.24 2.27 -14.91
CA ARG A 57 -4.19 3.22 -15.52
C ARG A 57 -5.41 2.45 -16.00
N PHE A 58 -6.22 1.92 -15.07
CA PHE A 58 -7.41 1.21 -15.49
C PHE A 58 -8.61 1.63 -14.64
N GLU A 59 -9.77 1.65 -15.25
CA GLU A 59 -11.02 1.76 -14.55
C GLU A 59 -11.47 0.38 -14.09
N GLY A 60 -11.92 0.28 -12.84
CA GLY A 60 -12.35 -1.00 -12.31
C GLY A 60 -12.05 -1.14 -10.81
N ARG A 61 -11.76 -2.35 -10.40
CA ARG A 61 -11.59 -2.74 -9.01
C ARG A 61 -10.29 -3.52 -8.81
N ILE A 62 -9.53 -3.14 -7.79
CA ILE A 62 -8.41 -3.94 -7.29
C ILE A 62 -8.81 -4.51 -5.95
N ASN A 63 -8.69 -5.82 -5.80
CA ASN A 63 -8.90 -6.54 -4.55
C ASN A 63 -7.57 -7.11 -4.08
N LEU A 64 -7.22 -6.83 -2.84
CA LEU A 64 -6.13 -7.44 -2.11
C LEU A 64 -6.73 -8.38 -1.07
N GLN A 65 -6.33 -9.64 -1.10
CA GLN A 65 -6.86 -10.65 -0.21
C GLN A 65 -5.73 -11.44 0.44
N PHE A 66 -5.76 -11.53 1.75
CA PHE A 66 -4.90 -12.42 2.51
C PHE A 66 -5.73 -13.55 3.10
N GLN A 67 -5.26 -14.78 2.95
CA GLN A 67 -5.84 -15.96 3.57
C GLN A 67 -4.77 -16.69 4.37
N SER A 68 -5.03 -17.01 5.63
CA SER A 68 -4.14 -17.82 6.44
C SER A 68 -4.93 -18.70 7.42
N GLU A 69 -4.25 -19.69 7.99
CA GLU A 69 -4.79 -20.51 9.08
C GLU A 69 -4.45 -19.95 10.46
N GLN A 70 -3.78 -18.79 10.52
CA GLN A 70 -3.34 -18.13 11.74
C GLN A 70 -4.45 -17.26 12.38
N ALA A 71 -4.05 -16.20 13.06
CA ALA A 71 -4.95 -15.29 13.76
C ALA A 71 -5.96 -14.61 12.84
N ILE A 72 -5.58 -14.24 11.64
CA ILE A 72 -6.47 -13.66 10.61
C ILE A 72 -6.77 -14.74 9.56
N LYS A 73 -8.03 -15.17 9.53
CA LYS A 73 -8.50 -16.15 8.55
C LYS A 73 -8.66 -15.55 7.15
N LEU A 74 -9.04 -14.28 7.11
CA LEU A 74 -9.24 -13.54 5.88
C LEU A 74 -9.05 -12.05 6.18
N LEU A 75 -8.26 -11.37 5.36
CA LEU A 75 -8.24 -9.92 5.26
C LEU A 75 -8.53 -9.56 3.80
N VAL A 76 -9.44 -8.62 3.58
CA VAL A 76 -9.77 -8.10 2.25
C VAL A 76 -9.64 -6.60 2.29
N ALA A 77 -8.90 -6.04 1.35
CA ALA A 77 -8.90 -4.61 1.06
C ALA A 77 -9.21 -4.38 -0.42
N GLN A 78 -9.87 -3.28 -0.72
CA GLN A 78 -10.33 -2.98 -2.06
C GLN A 78 -10.19 -1.51 -2.38
N VAL A 79 -9.83 -1.21 -3.61
CA VAL A 79 -9.98 0.11 -4.21
C VAL A 79 -10.80 0.01 -5.49
N VAL A 80 -11.68 0.98 -5.69
CA VAL A 80 -12.47 1.14 -6.93
C VAL A 80 -12.11 2.47 -7.55
N GLN A 81 -11.78 2.45 -8.84
CA GLN A 81 -11.52 3.61 -9.67
C GLN A 81 -12.56 3.66 -10.80
N ALA A 82 -13.28 4.77 -10.90
CA ALA A 82 -14.32 4.98 -11.91
C ALA A 82 -14.19 6.40 -12.48
N GLY A 83 -13.55 6.51 -13.64
CA GLY A 83 -13.27 7.80 -14.29
C GLY A 83 -12.59 8.79 -13.36
N ASP A 84 -13.09 10.02 -13.34
CA ASP A 84 -12.56 11.12 -12.50
C ASP A 84 -13.12 11.12 -11.06
N ALA A 85 -13.89 10.10 -10.68
CA ALA A 85 -14.44 10.02 -9.32
C ALA A 85 -13.31 9.77 -8.28
N PRO A 86 -13.52 10.19 -7.02
CA PRO A 86 -12.63 9.84 -5.93
C PRO A 86 -12.43 8.32 -5.84
N LEU A 87 -11.21 7.88 -5.51
CA LEU A 87 -10.93 6.48 -5.24
C LEU A 87 -11.78 6.01 -4.05
N ALA A 88 -12.60 5.00 -4.23
CA ALA A 88 -13.35 4.40 -3.13
C ALA A 88 -12.54 3.24 -2.53
N VAL A 89 -12.20 3.33 -1.23
CA VAL A 89 -11.39 2.33 -0.55
C VAL A 89 -12.12 1.73 0.64
N ARG A 90 -11.92 0.45 0.88
CA ARG A 90 -12.44 -0.26 2.04
C ARG A 90 -11.53 -1.42 2.43
N ALA A 91 -11.55 -1.79 3.71
CA ALA A 91 -10.84 -2.97 4.19
C ALA A 91 -11.58 -3.62 5.36
N MET A 92 -11.44 -4.94 5.49
CA MET A 92 -12.01 -5.70 6.60
C MET A 92 -11.19 -6.97 6.87
N ALA A 93 -11.29 -7.48 8.10
CA ALA A 93 -10.69 -8.75 8.46
C ALA A 93 -11.72 -9.70 9.12
N LYS A 94 -11.51 -11.00 8.93
CA LYS A 94 -12.14 -12.07 9.70
C LYS A 94 -11.09 -12.68 10.61
N VAL A 95 -11.25 -12.44 11.90
CA VAL A 95 -10.32 -12.88 12.95
C VAL A 95 -10.79 -14.22 13.53
N SER A 96 -9.85 -15.08 13.90
CA SER A 96 -10.18 -16.33 14.57
C SER A 96 -10.73 -16.05 15.98
N SER A 97 -11.63 -16.90 16.47
CA SER A 97 -12.26 -16.75 17.80
C SER A 97 -11.25 -16.85 18.97
N VAL A 98 -10.09 -17.42 18.74
CA VAL A 98 -9.01 -17.54 19.73
C VAL A 98 -8.33 -16.19 19.98
N VAL A 99 -8.13 -15.41 18.92
CA VAL A 99 -7.46 -14.10 18.98
C VAL A 99 -8.36 -13.03 19.62
N ALA A 100 -9.64 -13.07 19.36
CA ALA A 100 -10.59 -12.11 19.96
C ALA A 100 -10.64 -12.18 21.50
N LYS A 101 -10.08 -13.21 22.12
CA LYS A 101 -10.05 -13.41 23.57
C LYS A 101 -8.70 -13.08 24.23
N ASN A 102 -7.61 -13.14 23.48
CA ASN A 102 -6.24 -12.91 23.96
C ASN A 102 -5.66 -11.70 23.24
N ASP A 103 -6.05 -10.53 23.69
CA ASP A 103 -5.60 -9.23 23.17
C ASP A 103 -4.07 -9.06 23.28
N ALA A 104 -3.33 -9.80 22.48
CA ALA A 104 -1.90 -9.70 22.41
C ALA A 104 -1.50 -8.83 21.23
N ASN A 105 -0.40 -8.11 21.37
CA ASN A 105 0.33 -7.48 20.28
C ASN A 105 0.89 -8.57 19.35
N LEU A 106 0.04 -9.07 18.46
CA LEU A 106 0.43 -10.07 17.48
C LEU A 106 1.32 -9.43 16.43
N GLY A 107 2.48 -10.02 16.19
CA GLY A 107 3.31 -9.64 15.05
C GLY A 107 2.63 -10.00 13.72
N TYR A 108 3.07 -9.38 12.63
CA TYR A 108 2.54 -9.66 11.28
C TYR A 108 2.57 -11.16 10.94
N ARG A 109 3.68 -11.83 11.26
CA ARG A 109 3.84 -13.28 11.02
C ARG A 109 2.89 -14.12 11.85
N ASP A 110 2.61 -13.72 13.08
CA ASP A 110 1.64 -14.43 13.93
C ASP A 110 0.21 -14.29 13.39
N MET A 111 -0.06 -13.20 12.69
CA MET A 111 -1.37 -12.96 12.08
C MET A 111 -1.57 -13.71 10.75
N LEU A 112 -0.54 -13.79 9.92
CA LEU A 112 -0.68 -14.16 8.50
C LEU A 112 0.33 -15.18 7.97
N SER A 113 1.33 -15.65 8.76
CA SER A 113 2.36 -16.58 8.24
C SER A 113 1.75 -17.82 7.58
N HIS A 114 2.48 -18.36 6.62
CA HIS A 114 2.04 -19.51 5.80
C HIS A 114 0.73 -19.27 5.04
N GLY A 115 0.36 -18.01 4.88
CA GLY A 115 -0.81 -17.63 4.11
C GLY A 115 -0.48 -17.34 2.66
N ILE A 116 -1.54 -16.98 1.93
CA ILE A 116 -1.48 -16.57 0.53
C ILE A 116 -1.98 -15.12 0.43
N LEU A 117 -1.21 -14.30 -0.28
CA LEU A 117 -1.62 -13.00 -0.77
C LEU A 117 -2.13 -13.18 -2.21
N ALA A 118 -3.37 -12.78 -2.47
CA ALA A 118 -3.95 -12.72 -3.79
C ALA A 118 -4.26 -11.27 -4.15
N LEU A 119 -3.80 -10.84 -5.33
CA LEU A 119 -4.16 -9.56 -5.92
C LEU A 119 -4.99 -9.83 -7.16
N MET A 120 -6.21 -9.26 -7.21
CA MET A 120 -7.14 -9.40 -8.32
C MET A 120 -7.44 -8.04 -8.91
N LEU A 121 -7.26 -7.90 -10.22
CA LEU A 121 -7.63 -6.74 -11.02
C LEU A 121 -8.88 -7.11 -11.84
N GLU A 122 -9.97 -6.40 -11.58
CA GLU A 122 -11.25 -6.57 -12.24
C GLU A 122 -11.58 -5.29 -13.02
N PRO A 123 -11.34 -5.25 -14.35
CA PRO A 123 -11.68 -4.10 -15.17
C PRO A 123 -13.18 -3.78 -15.10
N ALA A 124 -13.54 -2.49 -15.22
CA ALA A 124 -14.93 -2.07 -15.31
C ALA A 124 -15.59 -2.54 -16.63
N ASP A 125 -14.78 -2.67 -17.67
CA ASP A 125 -15.17 -3.20 -18.95
C ASP A 125 -15.19 -4.75 -18.89
N ASN A 126 -16.37 -5.34 -19.03
CA ASN A 126 -16.57 -6.77 -18.97
C ASN A 126 -15.91 -7.55 -20.14
N ASP A 127 -15.54 -6.85 -21.21
CA ASP A 127 -14.83 -7.46 -22.36
C ASP A 127 -13.32 -7.66 -22.07
N GLN A 128 -12.81 -7.05 -21.00
CA GLN A 128 -11.44 -7.26 -20.56
C GLN A 128 -11.35 -8.36 -19.49
N PRO A 129 -10.41 -9.31 -19.63
CA PRO A 129 -10.26 -10.38 -18.67
C PRO A 129 -9.75 -9.87 -17.32
N SER A 130 -10.33 -10.36 -16.24
CA SER A 130 -9.77 -10.20 -14.90
C SER A 130 -8.39 -10.84 -14.80
N ARG A 131 -7.48 -10.22 -14.07
CA ARG A 131 -6.14 -10.74 -13.80
C ARG A 131 -6.02 -11.06 -12.33
N GLN A 132 -5.38 -12.17 -12.02
CA GLN A 132 -5.10 -12.58 -10.65
C GLN A 132 -3.66 -13.03 -10.53
N ALA A 133 -3.00 -12.56 -9.48
CA ALA A 133 -1.71 -13.07 -9.04
C ALA A 133 -1.81 -13.57 -7.60
N MET A 134 -1.08 -14.63 -7.29
CA MET A 134 -1.05 -15.23 -5.96
C MET A 134 0.40 -15.50 -5.58
N VAL A 135 0.81 -15.03 -4.40
CA VAL A 135 2.15 -15.22 -3.87
C VAL A 135 2.07 -15.68 -2.41
N PRO A 136 3.03 -16.49 -1.93
CA PRO A 136 3.15 -16.79 -0.51
C PRO A 136 3.39 -15.52 0.31
N ILE A 137 2.94 -15.51 1.57
CA ILE A 137 3.23 -14.43 2.51
C ILE A 137 4.55 -14.75 3.21
N ASP A 138 5.65 -14.23 2.69
CA ASP A 138 7.00 -14.49 3.23
C ASP A 138 7.61 -13.27 3.94
N GLY A 139 7.06 -12.07 3.77
CA GLY A 139 7.53 -10.84 4.39
C GLY A 139 7.35 -10.81 5.91
N ALA A 140 8.10 -9.93 6.58
CA ALA A 140 7.93 -9.63 8.00
C ALA A 140 6.88 -8.52 8.25
N SER A 141 6.37 -7.90 7.17
CA SER A 141 5.34 -6.86 7.19
C SER A 141 4.46 -6.93 5.94
N LEU A 142 3.34 -6.20 5.96
CA LEU A 142 2.50 -6.02 4.78
C LEU A 142 3.27 -5.35 3.63
N ALA A 143 4.08 -4.33 3.95
CA ALA A 143 4.90 -3.62 2.97
C ALA A 143 5.85 -4.60 2.27
N GLU A 144 6.62 -5.39 3.03
CA GLU A 144 7.54 -6.39 2.46
C GLU A 144 6.82 -7.46 1.63
N SER A 145 5.63 -7.91 2.05
CA SER A 145 4.85 -8.87 1.26
C SER A 145 4.39 -8.29 -0.08
N LEU A 146 4.04 -6.99 -0.12
CA LEU A 146 3.69 -6.29 -1.35
C LEU A 146 4.93 -6.00 -2.22
N GLU A 147 6.06 -5.62 -1.62
CA GLU A 147 7.33 -5.46 -2.32
C GLU A 147 7.74 -6.78 -3.00
N GLY A 148 7.63 -7.90 -2.28
CA GLY A 148 7.87 -9.24 -2.82
C GLY A 148 6.94 -9.61 -3.97
N TYR A 149 5.66 -9.21 -3.91
CA TYR A 149 4.72 -9.38 -5.01
C TYR A 149 5.19 -8.63 -6.27
N PHE A 150 5.57 -7.36 -6.14
CA PHE A 150 6.05 -6.56 -7.28
C PHE A 150 7.34 -7.13 -7.88
N ASP A 151 8.25 -7.59 -7.06
CA ASP A 151 9.49 -8.20 -7.52
C ASP A 151 9.26 -9.52 -8.27
N GLN A 152 8.44 -10.42 -7.72
CA GLN A 152 8.22 -11.76 -8.26
C GLN A 152 7.24 -11.79 -9.44
N SER A 153 6.16 -11.00 -9.37
CA SER A 153 5.06 -11.08 -10.33
C SER A 153 5.14 -10.01 -11.42
N GLU A 154 5.57 -8.80 -11.06
CA GLU A 154 5.60 -7.67 -11.99
C GLU A 154 7.02 -7.34 -12.48
N GLN A 155 8.05 -7.89 -11.82
CA GLN A 155 9.47 -7.61 -12.08
C GLN A 155 9.80 -6.10 -11.98
N LEU A 156 9.10 -5.42 -11.08
CA LEU A 156 9.24 -3.98 -10.83
C LEU A 156 9.78 -3.75 -9.41
N PRO A 157 11.07 -3.40 -9.27
CA PRO A 157 11.62 -3.03 -7.97
C PRO A 157 10.79 -1.92 -7.33
N THR A 158 10.22 -2.21 -6.19
CA THR A 158 9.27 -1.33 -5.48
C THR A 158 9.64 -1.26 -4.01
N LEU A 159 9.57 -0.08 -3.42
CA LEU A 159 9.73 0.15 -2.00
C LEU A 159 8.43 0.73 -1.45
N ILE A 160 7.90 0.15 -0.39
CA ILE A 160 6.64 0.55 0.25
C ILE A 160 6.89 0.83 1.73
N ARG A 161 6.28 1.91 2.24
CA ARG A 161 6.20 2.21 3.67
C ARG A 161 4.76 2.49 4.03
N LEU A 162 4.28 1.83 5.07
CA LEU A 162 2.89 1.92 5.52
C LEU A 162 2.89 2.18 7.02
N ALA A 163 2.01 3.07 7.47
CA ALA A 163 1.79 3.31 8.88
C ALA A 163 0.31 3.61 9.13
N ALA A 164 -0.19 3.18 10.28
CA ALA A 164 -1.58 3.36 10.65
C ALA A 164 -1.72 3.61 12.15
N THR A 165 -2.57 4.56 12.48
CA THR A 165 -3.14 4.77 13.81
C THR A 165 -4.64 4.56 13.74
N ARG A 166 -5.35 4.76 14.87
CA ARG A 166 -6.81 4.70 14.89
C ARG A 166 -7.47 5.73 13.96
N ASP A 167 -6.88 6.91 13.85
CA ASP A 167 -7.51 8.07 13.22
C ASP A 167 -6.82 8.51 11.91
N ARG A 168 -5.65 7.92 11.61
CA ARG A 168 -4.85 8.30 10.45
C ARG A 168 -4.15 7.08 9.86
N VAL A 169 -4.22 6.94 8.54
CA VAL A 169 -3.42 5.96 7.81
C VAL A 169 -2.65 6.65 6.70
N VAL A 170 -1.40 6.25 6.51
CA VAL A 170 -0.49 6.84 5.55
C VAL A 170 0.29 5.76 4.83
N GLY A 171 0.62 6.02 3.58
CA GLY A 171 1.44 5.15 2.76
C GLY A 171 2.38 5.94 1.88
N PHE A 172 3.51 5.35 1.58
CA PHE A 172 4.49 5.82 0.62
C PHE A 172 4.91 4.67 -0.27
N MET A 173 5.00 4.91 -1.56
CA MET A 173 5.54 3.97 -2.53
C MET A 173 6.53 4.68 -3.44
N LEU A 174 7.66 4.04 -3.68
CA LEU A 174 8.63 4.37 -4.70
C LEU A 174 8.80 3.15 -5.60
N GLN A 175 8.64 3.31 -6.92
CA GLN A 175 8.73 2.23 -7.87
C GLN A 175 9.63 2.61 -9.04
N ARG A 176 10.50 1.69 -9.43
CA ARG A 176 11.31 1.84 -10.62
C ARG A 176 10.46 1.71 -11.88
N LEU A 177 10.68 2.59 -12.83
CA LEU A 177 10.05 2.46 -14.15
C LEU A 177 10.74 1.37 -15.01
N PRO A 178 10.00 0.71 -15.91
CA PRO A 178 10.55 -0.31 -16.80
C PRO A 178 11.42 0.36 -17.89
N LEU A 179 12.68 0.61 -17.54
CA LEU A 179 13.70 1.20 -18.43
C LEU A 179 14.77 0.16 -18.77
N GLU A 180 15.57 0.46 -19.79
CA GLU A 180 16.74 -0.34 -20.12
C GLU A 180 17.65 -0.53 -18.89
N HIS A 181 18.10 -1.75 -18.67
CA HIS A 181 19.00 -2.12 -17.58
C HIS A 181 20.42 -1.68 -17.90
N THR A 182 20.70 -0.38 -17.77
CA THR A 182 22.06 0.15 -17.83
C THR A 182 22.63 0.29 -16.41
N LYS A 183 23.95 0.32 -16.29
CA LYS A 183 24.60 0.57 -15.00
C LYS A 183 24.12 1.90 -14.39
N ALA A 184 24.00 2.94 -15.20
CA ALA A 184 23.56 4.26 -14.72
C ALA A 184 22.12 4.24 -14.16
N THR A 185 21.18 3.54 -14.82
CA THR A 185 19.81 3.42 -14.33
C THR A 185 19.74 2.58 -13.05
N GLN A 186 20.60 1.57 -12.93
CA GLN A 186 20.69 0.75 -11.73
C GLN A 186 21.29 1.55 -10.55
N ASP A 187 22.42 2.22 -10.75
CA ASP A 187 23.07 3.03 -9.71
C ASP A 187 22.12 4.14 -9.19
N THR A 188 21.36 4.78 -10.09
CA THR A 188 20.37 5.80 -9.70
C THR A 188 19.21 5.20 -8.91
N TRP A 189 18.69 4.04 -9.32
CA TRP A 189 17.63 3.35 -8.55
C TRP A 189 18.12 2.96 -7.16
N GLU A 190 19.30 2.39 -7.05
CA GLU A 190 19.91 2.03 -5.76
C GLU A 190 20.05 3.24 -4.84
N HIS A 191 20.52 4.36 -5.38
CA HIS A 191 20.63 5.62 -4.64
C HIS A 191 19.26 6.07 -4.10
N LEU A 192 18.24 6.17 -4.96
CA LEU A 192 16.90 6.61 -4.57
C LEU A 192 16.28 5.65 -3.55
N SER A 193 16.43 4.34 -3.74
CA SER A 193 15.88 3.33 -2.84
C SER A 193 16.56 3.35 -1.46
N ILE A 194 17.87 3.59 -1.38
CA ILE A 194 18.59 3.77 -0.10
C ILE A 194 18.04 4.99 0.65
N LEU A 195 17.89 6.12 -0.02
CA LEU A 195 17.32 7.32 0.58
C LEU A 195 15.89 7.06 1.10
N ALA A 196 15.04 6.48 0.28
CA ALA A 196 13.66 6.16 0.62
C ALA A 196 13.56 5.14 1.77
N SER A 197 14.51 4.19 1.87
CA SER A 197 14.52 3.18 2.93
C SER A 197 14.67 3.76 4.33
N THR A 198 15.21 4.98 4.45
CA THR A 198 15.36 5.70 5.71
C THR A 198 14.05 6.26 6.26
N LEU A 199 12.98 6.25 5.48
CA LEU A 199 11.67 6.73 5.91
C LEU A 199 11.07 5.75 6.92
N ASN A 200 10.83 6.23 8.13
CA ASN A 200 10.22 5.46 9.20
C ASN A 200 8.72 5.80 9.39
N ALA A 201 8.03 4.97 10.17
CA ALA A 201 6.59 5.11 10.40
C ALA A 201 6.21 6.42 11.12
N ASP A 202 7.02 6.86 12.08
CA ASP A 202 6.78 8.10 12.84
C ASP A 202 6.86 9.33 11.93
N GLU A 203 7.87 9.39 11.08
CA GLU A 203 7.99 10.48 10.10
C GLU A 203 6.82 10.46 9.11
N LEU A 204 6.49 9.28 8.60
CA LEU A 204 5.39 9.11 7.64
C LEU A 204 4.04 9.56 8.23
N LEU A 205 3.79 9.29 9.52
CA LEU A 205 2.57 9.71 10.22
C LEU A 205 2.51 11.20 10.51
N ASN A 206 3.65 11.83 10.80
CA ASN A 206 3.68 13.17 11.42
C ASN A 206 4.16 14.28 10.48
N ALA A 207 4.82 13.97 9.36
CA ALA A 207 5.32 14.97 8.45
C ALA A 207 4.50 15.05 7.16
N PRO A 208 4.27 16.26 6.60
CA PRO A 208 3.65 16.41 5.29
C PRO A 208 4.51 15.81 4.16
N PRO A 209 3.89 15.31 3.07
CA PRO A 209 4.60 14.76 1.92
C PRO A 209 5.72 15.66 1.36
N GLU A 210 5.51 16.97 1.29
CA GLU A 210 6.52 17.93 0.81
C GLU A 210 7.76 17.98 1.70
N VAL A 211 7.57 17.88 3.01
CA VAL A 211 8.67 17.85 3.98
C VAL A 211 9.47 16.56 3.85
N LEU A 212 8.75 15.44 3.70
CA LEU A 212 9.37 14.13 3.50
C LEU A 212 10.17 14.08 2.20
N MET A 213 9.60 14.55 1.09
CA MET A 213 10.30 14.60 -0.19
C MET A 213 11.57 15.46 -0.14
N ARG A 214 11.50 16.63 0.48
CA ARG A 214 12.68 17.50 0.66
C ARG A 214 13.74 16.86 1.55
N ARG A 215 13.33 16.11 2.57
CA ARG A 215 14.29 15.39 3.45
C ARG A 215 14.95 14.22 2.73
N LEU A 216 14.14 13.41 2.03
CA LEU A 216 14.62 12.20 1.37
C LEU A 216 15.43 12.51 0.11
N PHE A 217 14.96 13.45 -0.68
CA PHE A 217 15.41 13.69 -2.06
C PHE A 217 15.80 15.16 -2.29
N ALA A 218 16.53 15.75 -1.32
CA ALA A 218 16.92 17.17 -1.34
C ALA A 218 17.74 17.58 -2.58
N ASN A 219 18.52 16.65 -3.14
CA ASN A 219 19.40 16.89 -4.26
C ASN A 219 18.87 16.33 -5.59
N GLU A 220 17.66 15.80 -5.54
CA GLU A 220 17.01 15.21 -6.72
C GLU A 220 15.98 16.18 -7.31
N ASP A 221 15.80 16.13 -8.61
CA ASP A 221 14.76 16.88 -9.31
C ASP A 221 13.48 16.02 -9.38
N TRP A 222 12.45 16.44 -8.65
CA TRP A 222 11.17 15.75 -8.55
C TRP A 222 10.01 16.75 -8.51
N GLY A 223 8.82 16.28 -8.83
CA GLY A 223 7.60 17.08 -8.76
C GLY A 223 6.38 16.26 -8.40
N PHE A 224 5.45 16.87 -7.64
CA PHE A 224 4.13 16.31 -7.42
C PHE A 224 3.24 16.46 -8.65
N GLN A 225 2.40 15.48 -8.87
CA GLN A 225 1.29 15.53 -9.82
C GLN A 225 0.00 15.93 -9.10
N ALA A 226 -1.07 16.15 -9.87
CA ALA A 226 -2.38 16.49 -9.30
C ALA A 226 -2.85 15.41 -8.33
N PRO A 227 -3.22 15.77 -7.09
CA PRO A 227 -3.71 14.81 -6.12
C PRO A 227 -5.09 14.29 -6.50
N GLN A 228 -5.36 13.03 -6.17
CA GLN A 228 -6.66 12.40 -6.33
C GLN A 228 -7.33 12.23 -4.97
N ALA A 229 -8.61 12.55 -4.88
CA ALA A 229 -9.38 12.38 -3.66
C ALA A 229 -9.65 10.89 -3.37
N ILE A 230 -9.75 10.55 -2.08
CA ILE A 230 -10.06 9.20 -1.59
C ILE A 230 -11.32 9.26 -0.73
N ASN A 231 -12.23 8.32 -0.94
CA ASN A 231 -13.40 8.07 -0.08
C ASN A 231 -13.22 6.74 0.64
N VAL A 232 -13.37 6.74 1.96
CA VAL A 232 -13.39 5.53 2.80
C VAL A 232 -14.85 5.10 2.98
N SER A 233 -15.16 3.84 2.72
CA SER A 233 -16.52 3.28 2.77
C SER A 233 -16.59 1.98 3.59
#